data_12b59818aa9ee6866876cb51b364d2be
#
_entry.id   12b59818aa9ee6866876cb51b364d2be
#
_cell.length_a   1.000
_cell.length_b   1.000
_cell.length_c   1.000
_cell.angle_alpha   90.00
_cell.angle_beta   90.00
_cell.angle_gamma   90.00
#
_symmetry.space_group_name_H-M   'P 1'
#
loop_
_entity.id
_entity.type
_entity.pdbx_description
1 polymer ?
#
loop_
_entity_poly.entity_id
_entity_poly.type
_entity_poly.pdbx_seq_one_letter_code
_entity_poly.pdbx_strand_id
1 'polypeptide(L)'
;IIEELKRKVEEGGQVTREEALALSRVEDRKALYEAAGAIRDRFAGRYFDTCSIVNARSGRCSENCKWCAQSAVFKTHVQEYELIDEESCMELARLNAKYGVNKFSFVTSGRSLSNKNIDKLCEYAVKIKQEMKINLCASMGLLTKEQLQRLKEAGITRYHCNLETSRRYFSTLCTSHTTDEKIETIRHALEL
;
A
#
# COMPACT_ATOMS: atom_id res chain seq x y z
N ILE A 1 -32.82 8.26 1.86
CA ILE A 1 -31.68 7.75 1.07
C ILE A 1 -30.66 6.98 1.92
N ILE A 2 -30.24 7.46 3.13
CA ILE A 2 -29.20 6.79 3.93
C ILE A 2 -29.64 5.34 4.28
N GLU A 3 -30.79 5.17 4.94
CA GLU A 3 -31.29 3.85 5.36
C GLU A 3 -31.65 2.93 4.17
N GLU A 4 -32.13 3.51 3.09
CA GLU A 4 -32.41 2.79 1.85
C GLU A 4 -31.12 2.18 1.25
N LEU A 5 -30.08 2.99 1.12
CA LEU A 5 -28.80 2.54 0.56
C LEU A 5 -28.05 1.63 1.52
N LYS A 6 -28.15 1.83 2.84
CA LYS A 6 -27.67 0.88 3.84
C LYS A 6 -28.28 -0.50 3.61
N ARG A 7 -29.60 -0.60 3.55
CA ARG A 7 -30.31 -1.86 3.30
C ARG A 7 -29.89 -2.50 1.97
N LYS A 8 -29.79 -1.69 0.89
CA LYS A 8 -29.31 -2.15 -0.41
C LYS A 8 -27.94 -2.83 -0.32
N VAL A 9 -26.98 -2.22 0.42
CA VAL A 9 -25.65 -2.79 0.63
C VAL A 9 -25.72 -4.04 1.51
N GLU A 10 -26.52 -4.04 2.55
CA GLU A 10 -26.72 -5.18 3.45
C GLU A 10 -27.31 -6.41 2.72
N GLU A 11 -28.06 -6.18 1.64
CA GLU A 11 -28.63 -7.19 0.74
C GLU A 11 -27.66 -7.59 -0.41
N GLY A 12 -26.42 -7.07 -0.40
CA GLY A 12 -25.39 -7.39 -1.40
C GLY A 12 -25.39 -6.48 -2.64
N GLY A 13 -26.21 -5.42 -2.64
CA GLY A 13 -26.20 -4.41 -3.71
C GLY A 13 -25.03 -3.45 -3.61
N GLN A 14 -24.76 -2.74 -4.71
CA GLN A 14 -23.70 -1.74 -4.79
C GLN A 14 -24.27 -0.33 -4.92
N VAL A 15 -23.62 0.62 -4.25
CA VAL A 15 -23.94 2.05 -4.38
C VAL A 15 -23.47 2.54 -5.76
N THR A 16 -24.38 3.13 -6.54
CA THR A 16 -24.05 3.74 -7.82
C THR A 16 -23.31 5.07 -7.64
N ARG A 17 -22.75 5.59 -8.72
CA ARG A 17 -22.09 6.90 -8.72
C ARG A 17 -23.06 8.03 -8.32
N GLU A 18 -24.26 8.01 -8.82
CA GLU A 18 -25.33 8.99 -8.55
C GLU A 18 -25.75 8.94 -7.08
N GLU A 19 -25.94 7.72 -6.55
CA GLU A 19 -26.25 7.50 -5.13
C GLU A 19 -25.10 7.98 -4.22
N ALA A 20 -23.84 7.70 -4.59
CA ALA A 20 -22.67 8.17 -3.85
C ALA A 20 -22.59 9.72 -3.85
N LEU A 21 -22.88 10.37 -4.98
CA LEU A 21 -22.96 11.84 -5.07
C LEU A 21 -24.10 12.38 -4.21
N ALA A 22 -25.26 11.72 -4.16
CA ALA A 22 -26.35 12.10 -3.30
C ALA A 22 -25.96 11.98 -1.81
N LEU A 23 -25.32 10.87 -1.40
CA LEU A 23 -24.77 10.70 -0.04
C LEU A 23 -23.74 11.78 0.33
N SER A 24 -22.92 12.22 -0.63
CA SER A 24 -21.93 13.29 -0.37
C SER A 24 -22.56 14.64 0.00
N ARG A 25 -23.84 14.84 -0.30
CA ARG A 25 -24.59 16.07 -0.09
C ARG A 25 -25.57 16.01 1.07
N VAL A 26 -25.71 14.88 1.76
CA VAL A 26 -26.60 14.77 2.91
C VAL A 26 -26.11 15.69 4.05
N GLU A 27 -27.03 16.36 4.71
CA GLU A 27 -26.71 17.23 5.85
C GLU A 27 -26.45 16.42 7.12
N ASP A 28 -27.23 15.36 7.35
CA ASP A 28 -27.07 14.46 8.49
C ASP A 28 -25.87 13.53 8.31
N ARG A 29 -24.68 14.08 8.54
CA ARG A 29 -23.43 13.30 8.51
C ARG A 29 -23.37 12.22 9.58
N LYS A 30 -24.02 12.46 10.73
CA LYS A 30 -24.02 11.49 11.82
C LYS A 30 -24.76 10.21 11.42
N ALA A 31 -25.97 10.34 10.87
CA ALA A 31 -26.71 9.18 10.36
C ALA A 31 -25.94 8.43 9.26
N LEU A 32 -25.25 9.16 8.35
CA LEU A 32 -24.40 8.53 7.33
C LEU A 32 -23.25 7.73 7.96
N TYR A 33 -22.56 8.24 8.97
CA TYR A 33 -21.46 7.53 9.64
C TYR A 33 -21.97 6.34 10.45
N GLU A 34 -23.12 6.46 11.11
CA GLU A 34 -23.75 5.36 11.83
C GLU A 34 -24.16 4.22 10.88
N ALA A 35 -24.73 4.55 9.72
CA ALA A 35 -25.08 3.57 8.68
C ALA A 35 -23.83 2.87 8.13
N ALA A 36 -22.77 3.61 7.80
CA ALA A 36 -21.50 3.05 7.35
C ALA A 36 -20.84 2.18 8.43
N GLY A 37 -20.89 2.61 9.70
CA GLY A 37 -20.42 1.84 10.84
C GLY A 37 -21.15 0.50 11.01
N ALA A 38 -22.47 0.50 10.86
CA ALA A 38 -23.28 -0.72 10.93
C ALA A 38 -22.94 -1.71 9.79
N ILE A 39 -22.76 -1.21 8.56
CA ILE A 39 -22.30 -2.02 7.42
C ILE A 39 -20.92 -2.63 7.72
N ARG A 40 -19.98 -1.82 8.19
CA ARG A 40 -18.64 -2.32 8.57
C ARG A 40 -18.74 -3.41 9.64
N ASP A 41 -19.50 -3.18 10.72
CA ASP A 41 -19.62 -4.13 11.83
C ASP A 41 -20.23 -5.46 11.36
N ARG A 42 -21.14 -5.41 10.39
CA ARG A 42 -21.75 -6.61 9.80
C ARG A 42 -20.80 -7.41 8.90
N PHE A 43 -20.03 -6.74 8.04
CA PHE A 43 -19.23 -7.40 6.99
C PHE A 43 -17.75 -7.55 7.34
N ALA A 44 -17.18 -6.64 8.13
CA ALA A 44 -15.78 -6.66 8.53
C ALA A 44 -15.57 -6.89 10.03
N GLY A 45 -16.65 -6.87 10.84
CA GLY A 45 -16.56 -6.99 12.28
C GLY A 45 -15.85 -5.81 12.94
N ARG A 46 -15.46 -6.00 14.20
CA ARG A 46 -14.73 -5.00 15.00
C ARG A 46 -13.24 -5.28 15.08
N TYR A 47 -12.72 -5.96 14.05
CA TYR A 47 -11.31 -6.26 13.98
C TYR A 47 -10.52 -5.04 13.54
N PHE A 48 -9.48 -4.69 14.30
CA PHE A 48 -8.56 -3.61 13.97
C PHE A 48 -7.32 -4.18 13.30
N ASP A 49 -7.21 -3.96 12.00
CA ASP A 49 -6.11 -4.47 11.18
C ASP A 49 -4.94 -3.48 11.21
N THR A 50 -3.84 -3.89 11.81
CA THR A 50 -2.64 -3.06 11.96
C THR A 50 -1.62 -3.35 10.86
N CYS A 51 -0.96 -2.31 10.38
CA CYS A 51 0.13 -2.42 9.41
C CYS A 51 1.29 -1.54 9.85
N SER A 52 2.48 -2.12 9.89
CA SER A 52 3.74 -1.40 10.10
C SER A 52 4.60 -1.45 8.85
N ILE A 53 5.45 -0.47 8.67
CA ILE A 53 6.39 -0.42 7.54
C ILE A 53 7.82 -0.46 8.03
N VAL A 54 8.69 -1.11 7.28
CA VAL A 54 10.13 -0.92 7.34
C VAL A 54 10.56 -0.09 6.13
N ASN A 55 11.28 1.02 6.38
CA ASN A 55 11.90 1.77 5.31
C ASN A 55 13.13 0.99 4.84
N ALA A 56 12.93 0.05 3.90
CA ALA A 56 13.95 -0.91 3.50
C ALA A 56 15.03 -0.30 2.59
N ARG A 57 14.74 0.84 1.95
CA ARG A 57 15.70 1.67 1.20
C ARG A 57 15.29 3.12 1.35
N SER A 58 16.22 4.03 1.62
CA SER A 58 15.92 5.43 1.90
C SER A 58 16.75 6.41 1.08
N GLY A 59 16.10 7.50 0.67
CA GLY A 59 16.73 8.58 -0.09
C GLY A 59 17.06 8.24 -1.54
N ARG A 60 17.77 9.13 -2.21
CA ARG A 60 18.30 8.99 -3.58
C ARG A 60 17.31 8.53 -4.65
N CYS A 61 16.02 8.81 -4.46
CA CYS A 61 15.02 8.51 -5.48
C CYS A 61 15.19 9.46 -6.68
N SER A 62 15.34 8.91 -7.87
CA SER A 62 15.48 9.70 -9.11
C SER A 62 14.19 10.41 -9.54
N GLU A 63 13.07 10.05 -8.92
CA GLU A 63 11.76 10.60 -9.26
C GLU A 63 11.52 11.98 -8.64
N ASN A 64 10.79 12.85 -9.36
CA ASN A 64 10.53 14.23 -8.95
C ASN A 64 9.14 14.44 -8.32
N CYS A 65 8.61 13.43 -7.66
CA CYS A 65 7.30 13.49 -7.00
C CYS A 65 7.29 14.58 -5.91
N LYS A 66 6.51 15.64 -6.09
CA LYS A 66 6.48 16.82 -5.19
C LYS A 66 6.01 16.53 -3.77
N TRP A 67 5.33 15.40 -3.54
CA TRP A 67 4.86 14.98 -2.21
C TRP A 67 5.85 14.08 -1.46
N CYS A 68 6.95 13.65 -2.12
CA CYS A 68 7.78 12.57 -1.59
C CYS A 68 9.10 13.09 -1.02
N ALA A 69 9.31 12.89 0.27
CA ALA A 69 10.55 13.24 0.94
C ALA A 69 11.77 12.42 0.49
N GLN A 70 11.56 11.29 -0.20
CA GLN A 70 12.63 10.40 -0.67
C GLN A 70 13.28 10.85 -1.98
N SER A 71 12.71 11.88 -2.64
CA SER A 71 13.22 12.40 -3.91
C SER A 71 14.58 13.09 -3.76
N ALA A 72 15.56 12.72 -4.59
CA ALA A 72 16.86 13.39 -4.66
C ALA A 72 16.79 14.81 -5.29
N VAL A 73 15.65 15.14 -5.91
CA VAL A 73 15.41 16.47 -6.51
C VAL A 73 15.18 17.55 -5.45
N PHE A 74 14.67 17.15 -4.27
CA PHE A 74 14.32 18.06 -3.19
C PHE A 74 15.26 17.90 -1.98
N LYS A 75 15.58 19.02 -1.32
CA LYS A 75 16.40 19.01 -0.09
C LYS A 75 15.51 18.68 1.12
N THR A 76 15.35 17.40 1.44
CA THR A 76 14.44 16.92 2.49
C THR A 76 15.16 16.42 3.74
N HIS A 77 16.50 16.33 3.72
CA HIS A 77 17.34 15.87 4.85
C HIS A 77 16.98 14.46 5.38
N VAL A 78 16.44 13.59 4.54
CA VAL A 78 16.20 12.19 4.91
C VAL A 78 17.52 11.44 5.06
N GLN A 79 17.58 10.51 5.99
CA GLN A 79 18.72 9.59 6.09
C GLN A 79 18.77 8.72 4.82
N GLU A 80 19.95 8.59 4.22
CA GLU A 80 20.14 7.85 2.96
C GLU A 80 20.85 6.53 3.22
N TYR A 81 20.31 5.43 2.68
CA TYR A 81 20.94 4.11 2.63
C TYR A 81 20.37 3.26 1.49
N GLU A 82 21.20 2.35 0.95
CA GLU A 82 20.85 1.54 -0.24
C GLU A 82 19.83 0.46 0.06
N LEU A 83 20.08 -0.35 1.08
CA LEU A 83 19.17 -1.37 1.56
C LEU A 83 19.45 -1.63 3.03
N ILE A 84 18.39 -1.80 3.82
CA ILE A 84 18.48 -2.23 5.20
C ILE A 84 19.20 -3.58 5.26
N ASP A 85 20.07 -3.76 6.26
CA ASP A 85 20.68 -5.06 6.51
C ASP A 85 19.64 -6.07 7.05
N GLU A 86 19.98 -7.35 6.87
CA GLU A 86 19.07 -8.43 7.25
C GLU A 86 18.74 -8.43 8.74
N GLU A 87 19.76 -8.26 9.59
CA GLU A 87 19.58 -8.31 11.05
C GLU A 87 18.61 -7.24 11.52
N SER A 88 18.82 -5.98 11.14
CA SER A 88 17.92 -4.87 11.46
C SER A 88 16.51 -5.10 10.95
N CYS A 89 16.36 -5.67 9.75
CA CYS A 89 15.05 -5.99 9.18
C CYS A 89 14.34 -7.08 9.99
N MET A 90 15.03 -8.14 10.37
CA MET A 90 14.50 -9.24 11.16
C MET A 90 14.13 -8.80 12.58
N GLU A 91 14.95 -7.96 13.22
CA GLU A 91 14.64 -7.38 14.53
C GLU A 91 13.34 -6.58 14.50
N LEU A 92 13.17 -5.70 13.50
CA LEU A 92 11.93 -4.94 13.32
C LEU A 92 10.73 -5.86 13.08
N ALA A 93 10.87 -6.90 12.27
CA ALA A 93 9.80 -7.86 12.02
C ALA A 93 9.41 -8.62 13.29
N ARG A 94 10.39 -9.09 14.10
CA ARG A 94 10.16 -9.75 15.39
C ARG A 94 9.44 -8.82 16.38
N LEU A 95 9.87 -7.56 16.45
CA LEU A 95 9.23 -6.57 17.31
C LEU A 95 7.75 -6.36 16.92
N ASN A 96 7.47 -6.21 15.63
CA ASN A 96 6.11 -6.06 15.13
C ASN A 96 5.25 -7.31 15.41
N ALA A 97 5.78 -8.50 15.17
CA ALA A 97 5.09 -9.75 15.49
C ALA A 97 4.79 -9.89 16.99
N LYS A 98 5.75 -9.52 17.86
CA LYS A 98 5.59 -9.51 19.32
C LYS A 98 4.45 -8.61 19.79
N TYR A 99 4.27 -7.45 19.14
CA TYR A 99 3.18 -6.53 19.45
C TYR A 99 1.85 -6.84 18.72
N GLY A 100 1.77 -7.96 18.02
CA GLY A 100 0.56 -8.41 17.35
C GLY A 100 0.19 -7.61 16.10
N VAL A 101 1.17 -6.96 15.46
CA VAL A 101 0.96 -6.27 14.19
C VAL A 101 0.59 -7.29 13.11
N ASN A 102 -0.50 -7.03 12.40
CA ASN A 102 -1.06 -7.97 11.42
C ASN A 102 -0.26 -8.03 10.11
N LYS A 103 0.28 -6.88 9.68
CA LYS A 103 1.00 -6.74 8.41
C LYS A 103 2.31 -5.97 8.59
N PHE A 104 3.36 -6.49 7.98
CA PHE A 104 4.68 -5.86 7.90
C PHE A 104 5.01 -5.58 6.44
N SER A 105 5.30 -4.33 6.10
CA SER A 105 5.47 -3.88 4.72
C SER A 105 6.88 -3.39 4.45
N PHE A 106 7.53 -3.95 3.44
CA PHE A 106 8.77 -3.41 2.88
C PHE A 106 8.46 -2.18 2.03
N VAL A 107 8.98 -1.03 2.40
CA VAL A 107 8.84 0.21 1.63
C VAL A 107 10.21 0.68 1.18
N THR A 108 10.36 1.00 -0.09
CA THR A 108 11.64 1.44 -0.65
C THR A 108 11.51 2.76 -1.41
N SER A 109 12.53 3.60 -1.30
CA SER A 109 12.74 4.69 -2.23
C SER A 109 13.14 4.18 -3.62
N GLY A 110 12.93 4.99 -4.64
CA GLY A 110 13.31 4.67 -6.03
C GLY A 110 12.12 4.43 -6.95
N ARG A 111 12.34 4.63 -8.26
CA ARG A 111 11.35 4.31 -9.28
C ARG A 111 11.00 2.82 -9.30
N SER A 112 12.01 1.99 -9.14
CA SER A 112 11.94 0.53 -9.02
C SER A 112 13.19 0.02 -8.31
N LEU A 113 13.27 -1.28 -8.06
CA LEU A 113 14.45 -1.93 -7.52
C LEU A 113 15.19 -2.76 -8.57
N SER A 114 16.50 -2.87 -8.39
CA SER A 114 17.29 -3.84 -9.15
C SER A 114 16.90 -5.28 -8.78
N ASN A 115 17.09 -6.21 -9.69
CA ASN A 115 16.84 -7.64 -9.44
C ASN A 115 17.62 -8.15 -8.21
N LYS A 116 18.88 -7.71 -8.04
CA LYS A 116 19.70 -8.05 -6.87
C LYS A 116 19.03 -7.61 -5.55
N ASN A 117 18.41 -6.43 -5.50
CA ASN A 117 17.75 -5.95 -4.28
C ASN A 117 16.40 -6.65 -4.08
N ILE A 118 15.68 -6.99 -5.16
CA ILE A 118 14.47 -7.81 -5.10
C ILE A 118 14.81 -9.18 -4.50
N ASP A 119 15.91 -9.85 -4.98
CA ASP A 119 16.34 -11.14 -4.46
C ASP A 119 16.60 -11.09 -2.96
N LYS A 120 17.36 -10.08 -2.49
CA LYS A 120 17.62 -9.90 -1.06
C LYS A 120 16.34 -9.73 -0.24
N LEU A 121 15.40 -8.90 -0.70
CA LEU A 121 14.14 -8.70 0.03
C LEU A 121 13.25 -9.96 -0.01
N CYS A 122 13.32 -10.76 -1.08
CA CYS A 122 12.69 -12.08 -1.12
C CYS A 122 13.29 -13.02 -0.06
N GLU A 123 14.64 -13.06 0.08
CA GLU A 123 15.31 -13.84 1.13
C GLU A 123 14.84 -13.42 2.53
N TYR A 124 14.76 -12.11 2.80
CA TYR A 124 14.23 -11.58 4.08
C TYR A 124 12.78 -12.00 4.28
N ALA A 125 11.94 -11.88 3.26
CA ALA A 125 10.53 -12.27 3.33
C ALA A 125 10.37 -13.76 3.67
N VAL A 126 11.12 -14.65 3.03
CA VAL A 126 11.12 -16.09 3.30
C VAL A 126 11.50 -16.36 4.76
N LYS A 127 12.60 -15.76 5.26
CA LYS A 127 13.04 -15.92 6.65
C LYS A 127 11.99 -15.43 7.65
N ILE A 128 11.38 -14.26 7.41
CA ILE A 128 10.30 -13.74 8.26
C ILE A 128 9.14 -14.73 8.32
N LYS A 129 8.71 -15.28 7.18
CA LYS A 129 7.61 -16.25 7.11
C LYS A 129 7.93 -17.57 7.79
N GLN A 130 9.21 -17.98 7.86
CA GLN A 130 9.65 -19.17 8.58
C GLN A 130 9.66 -18.96 10.10
N GLU A 131 10.02 -17.76 10.57
CA GLU A 131 10.17 -17.47 12.00
C GLU A 131 8.87 -16.99 12.66
N MET A 132 7.97 -16.34 11.92
CA MET A 132 6.81 -15.67 12.53
C MET A 132 5.55 -15.65 11.67
N LYS A 133 4.40 -15.60 12.32
CA LYS A 133 3.08 -15.50 11.68
C LYS A 133 2.70 -14.04 11.48
N ILE A 134 3.28 -13.38 10.49
CA ILE A 134 2.92 -12.01 10.10
C ILE A 134 2.68 -11.98 8.59
N ASN A 135 1.71 -11.18 8.14
CA ASN A 135 1.47 -10.99 6.71
C ASN A 135 2.46 -9.99 6.14
N LEU A 136 2.93 -10.25 4.92
CA LEU A 136 3.92 -9.39 4.27
C LEU A 136 3.30 -8.59 3.13
N CYS A 137 3.69 -7.32 3.08
CA CYS A 137 3.33 -6.38 2.03
C CYS A 137 4.59 -5.74 1.43
N ALA A 138 4.47 -5.12 0.27
CA ALA A 138 5.55 -4.36 -0.33
C ALA A 138 5.07 -3.09 -1.05
N SER A 139 5.91 -2.06 -1.06
CA SER A 139 5.77 -0.84 -1.86
C SER A 139 7.17 -0.46 -2.38
N MET A 140 7.48 -0.84 -3.61
CA MET A 140 8.83 -0.77 -4.19
C MET A 140 8.84 -0.09 -5.57
N GLY A 141 7.87 0.81 -5.81
CA GLY A 141 7.74 1.56 -7.05
C GLY A 141 7.14 0.74 -8.21
N LEU A 142 7.67 0.94 -9.40
CA LEU A 142 7.16 0.36 -10.65
C LEU A 142 7.91 -0.95 -10.95
N LEU A 143 7.33 -2.08 -10.57
CA LEU A 143 7.93 -3.39 -10.78
C LEU A 143 7.38 -4.08 -12.04
N THR A 144 8.20 -4.91 -12.66
CA THR A 144 7.77 -5.80 -13.73
C THR A 144 6.93 -6.95 -13.18
N LYS A 145 6.21 -7.66 -14.05
CA LYS A 145 5.41 -8.81 -13.66
C LYS A 145 6.29 -9.93 -13.06
N GLU A 146 7.48 -10.15 -13.63
CA GLU A 146 8.43 -11.14 -13.13
C GLU A 146 8.95 -10.79 -11.72
N GLN A 147 9.20 -9.51 -11.44
CA GLN A 147 9.60 -9.05 -10.11
C GLN A 147 8.48 -9.23 -9.09
N LEU A 148 7.25 -8.90 -9.46
CA LEU A 148 6.06 -9.11 -8.62
C LEU A 148 5.80 -10.59 -8.36
N GLN A 149 5.99 -11.45 -9.36
CA GLN A 149 5.87 -12.91 -9.22
C GLN A 149 6.86 -13.44 -8.18
N ARG A 150 8.12 -13.01 -8.22
CA ARG A 150 9.15 -13.39 -7.24
C ARG A 150 8.80 -12.95 -5.83
N LEU A 151 8.28 -11.73 -5.65
CA LEU A 151 7.80 -11.24 -4.36
C LEU A 151 6.64 -12.09 -3.84
N LYS A 152 5.69 -12.46 -4.70
CA LYS A 152 4.57 -13.34 -4.36
C LYS A 152 5.06 -14.71 -3.90
N GLU A 153 5.99 -15.32 -4.63
CA GLU A 153 6.59 -16.62 -4.29
C GLU A 153 7.35 -16.58 -2.95
N ALA A 154 7.94 -15.44 -2.61
CA ALA A 154 8.59 -15.20 -1.32
C ALA A 154 7.59 -14.96 -0.16
N GLY A 155 6.27 -14.93 -0.43
CA GLY A 155 5.23 -14.81 0.59
C GLY A 155 4.69 -13.41 0.81
N ILE A 156 5.00 -12.45 -0.08
CA ILE A 156 4.40 -11.11 -0.08
C ILE A 156 3.04 -11.20 -0.79
N THR A 157 1.95 -10.92 -0.06
CA THR A 157 0.58 -11.13 -0.53
C THR A 157 -0.14 -9.85 -0.90
N ARG A 158 0.47 -8.69 -0.67
CA ARG A 158 -0.09 -7.38 -1.02
C ARG A 158 0.99 -6.46 -1.56
N TYR A 159 0.75 -5.88 -2.71
CA TYR A 159 1.59 -4.85 -3.30
C TYR A 159 0.89 -3.49 -3.28
N HIS A 160 1.60 -2.45 -2.85
CA HIS A 160 1.10 -1.08 -2.83
C HIS A 160 1.75 -0.29 -3.98
N CYS A 161 0.93 0.26 -4.85
CA CYS A 161 1.33 1.23 -5.86
C CYS A 161 0.26 2.35 -5.90
N ASN A 162 0.48 3.39 -5.09
CA ASN A 162 -0.52 4.45 -4.91
C ASN A 162 -0.68 5.28 -6.17
N LEU A 163 -1.92 5.58 -6.57
CA LEU A 163 -2.20 6.49 -7.70
C LEU A 163 -1.99 7.96 -7.34
N GLU A 164 -2.00 8.30 -6.04
CA GLU A 164 -1.76 9.61 -5.43
C GLU A 164 -2.82 10.66 -5.78
N THR A 165 -3.17 10.80 -7.06
CA THR A 165 -4.12 11.79 -7.55
C THR A 165 -4.81 11.33 -8.85
N SER A 166 -5.69 12.16 -9.38
CA SER A 166 -6.33 11.89 -10.67
C SER A 166 -5.31 11.91 -11.83
N ARG A 167 -5.53 11.11 -12.87
CA ARG A 167 -4.70 11.07 -14.08
C ARG A 167 -4.45 12.47 -14.66
N ARG A 168 -5.49 13.31 -14.70
CA ARG A 168 -5.42 14.68 -15.22
C ARG A 168 -4.47 15.58 -14.43
N TYR A 169 -4.42 15.41 -13.11
CA TYR A 169 -3.61 16.25 -12.23
C TYR A 169 -2.21 15.72 -11.98
N PHE A 170 -1.97 14.45 -12.26
CA PHE A 170 -0.71 13.76 -11.95
C PHE A 170 0.52 14.46 -12.50
N SER A 171 0.48 14.91 -13.78
CA SER A 171 1.61 15.56 -14.44
C SER A 171 2.02 16.91 -13.83
N THR A 172 1.15 17.54 -13.03
CA THR A 172 1.50 18.76 -12.28
C THR A 172 2.34 18.46 -11.03
N LEU A 173 2.27 17.21 -10.52
CA LEU A 173 2.92 16.75 -9.30
C LEU A 173 4.16 15.89 -9.56
N CYS A 174 4.20 15.18 -10.68
CA CYS A 174 5.30 14.32 -11.08
C CYS A 174 5.41 14.26 -12.60
N THR A 175 6.63 14.43 -13.14
CA THR A 175 6.90 14.35 -14.56
C THR A 175 7.89 13.24 -14.94
N SER A 176 8.47 12.57 -13.95
CA SER A 176 9.47 11.50 -14.17
C SER A 176 8.84 10.13 -14.44
N HIS A 177 7.56 9.95 -14.11
CA HIS A 177 6.74 8.80 -14.49
C HIS A 177 5.26 9.20 -14.61
N THR A 178 4.43 8.29 -15.07
CA THR A 178 3.02 8.54 -15.41
C THR A 178 2.08 7.73 -14.55
N THR A 179 0.80 8.12 -14.50
CA THR A 179 -0.27 7.32 -13.90
C THR A 179 -0.44 5.97 -14.61
N ASP A 180 -0.21 5.93 -15.94
CA ASP A 180 -0.39 4.71 -16.74
C ASP A 180 0.64 3.64 -16.37
N GLU A 181 1.88 4.00 -16.11
CA GLU A 181 2.92 3.08 -15.62
C GLU A 181 2.56 2.52 -14.23
N LYS A 182 1.94 3.33 -13.36
CA LYS A 182 1.42 2.83 -12.07
C LYS A 182 0.27 1.85 -12.26
N ILE A 183 -0.66 2.15 -13.16
CA ILE A 183 -1.80 1.29 -13.48
C ILE A 183 -1.30 -0.04 -14.07
N GLU A 184 -0.28 -0.02 -14.91
CA GLU A 184 0.32 -1.23 -15.46
C GLU A 184 0.91 -2.12 -14.35
N THR A 185 1.68 -1.56 -13.43
CA THR A 185 2.20 -2.29 -12.26
C THR A 185 1.05 -2.89 -11.41
N ILE A 186 -0.03 -2.13 -11.20
CA ILE A 186 -1.22 -2.63 -10.47
C ILE A 186 -1.88 -3.79 -11.23
N ARG A 187 -2.02 -3.69 -12.55
CA ARG A 187 -2.58 -4.78 -13.38
C ARG A 187 -1.74 -6.05 -13.27
N HIS A 188 -0.42 -5.93 -13.38
CA HIS A 188 0.48 -7.07 -13.18
C HIS A 188 0.29 -7.73 -11.81
N ALA A 189 0.13 -6.92 -10.75
CA ALA A 189 -0.10 -7.45 -9.41
C ALA A 189 -1.49 -8.12 -9.25
N LEU A 190 -2.52 -7.65 -9.97
CA LEU A 190 -3.86 -8.24 -9.95
C LEU A 190 -3.96 -9.54 -10.77
N GLU A 191 -3.14 -9.69 -11.79
CA GLU A 191 -3.08 -10.90 -12.63
C GLU A 191 -2.36 -12.06 -11.94
N LEU A 192 -1.58 -11.79 -10.92
CA LEU A 192 -0.84 -12.76 -10.11
C LEU A 192 -1.65 -13.24 -8.91
#